data_c77fd5b46555fb5595d0b4101519b132
#
_entry.id   c77fd5b46555fb5595d0b4101519b132
#
_cell.length_a   1.000
_cell.length_b   1.000
_cell.length_c   1.000
_cell.angle_alpha   90.00
_cell.angle_beta   90.00
_cell.angle_gamma   90.00
#
_symmetry.space_group_name_H-M   'P 1'
#
loop_
_entity.id
_entity.type
_entity.pdbx_description
1 polymer ?
#
loop_
_entity_poly.entity_id
_entity_poly.type
_entity_poly.pdbx_seq_one_letter_code
_entity_poly.pdbx_strand_id
1 'polypeptide(L)'
;MADTDDTATLRYPGGEIDLQIVHATEGADGIALGPLLAKTGHTTFDVGFANTAAAKSSITYIDGDAGILRYRGYPIDQLAEKSTFIEVCYLLIYGELPDTDQLAQFTGRIQRHTMLHEDLKRFFDGFPRNAHPMPVLSSVVNALSAYYQDALDPMDNGQVELSTIRLLAKLPTIAAYAYKKSVGQPFLYPDNSLTLVENFLRLTFGFPAEPYQADPEVVRALDMLFILHADHEQNCSTSTVRLVGSSRANLFTSISGGINALWGPLHGGANQAVLEMLEGIRDSGDDVSEFVRKVKNREAGVKLMGFGHRVYKNYDPRARIVKEQADKILAKLGGDDSLLGIAKELEEAALTDDYFIERKLYPNVDFYTGLIYRALGFPTRMFTVLFALGRLPGWIAHWREMHDEGDSKIGRPRQIYXXXXXXXXXXXXXXXXXXXXXXXXXXXXXXXXXXXXXXXXXXXXXXXXXXXXXXXXXXXXXXXXXXXXXXXXXXXXXXXXQRIVVVSERPGQRTVEDVAAGHPKRPLQVQGGRRLDAWLALRIGPKHVLNRFGQNGIQRR
;
A
#
# COMPACT_ATOMS: atom_id res chain seq x y z
N MET A 1 -35.49 28.59 -21.67
CA MET A 1 -34.18 29.15 -21.28
C MET A 1 -33.70 28.33 -20.12
N ALA A 2 -32.48 27.75 -20.21
CA ALA A 2 -31.89 27.09 -19.07
C ALA A 2 -31.69 28.13 -17.97
N ASP A 3 -32.04 27.76 -16.76
CA ASP A 3 -31.80 28.62 -15.60
C ASP A 3 -30.29 28.95 -15.53
N THR A 4 -29.97 30.24 -15.46
CA THR A 4 -28.56 30.67 -15.42
C THR A 4 -27.79 30.10 -14.22
N ASP A 5 -28.52 29.70 -13.17
CA ASP A 5 -27.90 29.10 -11.98
C ASP A 5 -27.50 27.63 -12.20
N ASP A 6 -27.91 27.02 -13.31
CA ASP A 6 -27.65 25.59 -13.58
C ASP A 6 -26.51 25.39 -14.56
N THR A 7 -25.84 26.45 -15.03
CA THR A 7 -24.73 26.33 -15.97
C THR A 7 -23.54 27.17 -15.53
N ALA A 8 -22.35 26.69 -15.88
CA ALA A 8 -21.11 27.45 -15.79
C ALA A 8 -20.58 27.62 -17.20
N THR A 9 -20.04 28.80 -17.52
CA THR A 9 -19.50 29.07 -18.84
C THR A 9 -17.98 29.04 -18.79
N LEU A 10 -17.38 28.20 -19.60
CA LEU A 10 -15.92 28.13 -19.74
C LEU A 10 -15.53 28.83 -21.03
N ARG A 11 -14.67 29.83 -20.92
CA ARG A 11 -14.06 30.47 -22.07
C ARG A 11 -12.72 29.81 -22.36
N TYR A 12 -12.49 29.50 -23.63
CA TYR A 12 -11.26 28.83 -24.06
C TYR A 12 -10.80 29.48 -25.37
N PRO A 13 -9.56 29.23 -25.81
CA PRO A 13 -9.13 29.78 -27.11
C PRO A 13 -10.02 29.19 -28.23
N GLY A 14 -10.79 30.05 -28.85
CA GLY A 14 -11.70 29.65 -29.92
C GLY A 14 -13.17 29.77 -29.57
N GLY A 15 -13.53 30.06 -28.32
CA GLY A 15 -14.95 30.22 -28.00
C GLY A 15 -15.29 30.04 -26.53
N GLU A 16 -16.55 29.72 -26.31
CA GLU A 16 -17.12 29.48 -25.00
C GLU A 16 -17.99 28.24 -25.05
N ILE A 17 -18.11 27.57 -23.91
CA ILE A 17 -19.03 26.45 -23.76
C ILE A 17 -19.76 26.56 -22.43
N ASP A 18 -21.04 26.27 -22.40
CA ASP A 18 -21.83 26.17 -21.18
C ASP A 18 -21.81 24.72 -20.72
N LEU A 19 -21.45 24.51 -19.45
CA LEU A 19 -21.36 23.20 -18.82
C LEU A 19 -22.37 23.15 -17.67
N GLN A 20 -23.06 22.04 -17.56
CA GLN A 20 -24.11 21.89 -16.56
C GLN A 20 -23.51 21.78 -15.15
N ILE A 21 -24.16 22.43 -14.20
CA ILE A 21 -23.81 22.31 -12.79
C ILE A 21 -24.61 21.16 -12.19
N VAL A 22 -23.92 20.28 -11.49
CA VAL A 22 -24.53 19.19 -10.71
C VAL A 22 -24.56 19.65 -9.27
N HIS A 23 -25.76 19.89 -8.75
CA HIS A 23 -25.90 20.44 -7.41
C HIS A 23 -25.75 19.36 -6.35
N ALA A 24 -24.95 19.66 -5.32
CA ALA A 24 -24.79 18.81 -4.16
C ALA A 24 -25.90 19.08 -3.16
N THR A 25 -26.28 18.07 -2.38
CA THR A 25 -27.17 18.30 -1.24
C THR A 25 -26.47 19.14 -0.18
N GLU A 26 -25.21 18.83 0.10
CA GLU A 26 -24.33 19.63 0.95
C GLU A 26 -22.94 19.60 0.33
N GLY A 27 -22.19 20.67 0.52
CA GLY A 27 -20.83 20.75 0.03
C GLY A 27 -20.75 21.36 -1.36
N ALA A 28 -19.69 21.07 -2.08
CA ALA A 28 -19.40 21.72 -3.35
C ALA A 28 -20.23 21.11 -4.49
N ASP A 29 -20.78 21.98 -5.33
CA ASP A 29 -21.40 21.56 -6.60
C ASP A 29 -20.32 21.12 -7.58
N GLY A 30 -20.70 20.29 -8.55
CA GLY A 30 -19.80 19.84 -9.60
C GLY A 30 -20.13 20.47 -10.94
N ILE A 31 -19.13 20.61 -11.79
CA ILE A 31 -19.31 21.06 -13.18
C ILE A 31 -19.15 19.82 -14.07
N ALA A 32 -20.18 19.49 -14.81
CA ALA A 32 -20.21 18.28 -15.65
C ALA A 32 -19.34 18.49 -16.89
N LEU A 33 -18.32 17.67 -17.05
CA LEU A 33 -17.32 17.85 -18.11
C LEU A 33 -17.58 16.99 -19.36
N GLY A 34 -18.67 16.22 -19.37
CA GLY A 34 -18.93 15.26 -20.44
C GLY A 34 -18.78 15.80 -21.86
N PRO A 35 -19.38 16.94 -22.20
CA PRO A 35 -19.31 17.44 -23.58
C PRO A 35 -18.03 18.22 -23.91
N LEU A 36 -17.15 18.46 -22.97
CA LEU A 36 -16.05 19.41 -23.15
C LEU A 36 -15.13 19.03 -24.31
N LEU A 37 -14.61 17.81 -24.31
CA LEU A 37 -13.64 17.39 -25.33
C LEU A 37 -14.25 17.40 -26.72
N ALA A 38 -15.45 16.81 -26.86
CA ALA A 38 -16.09 16.69 -28.16
C ALA A 38 -16.43 18.06 -28.76
N LYS A 39 -16.81 19.02 -27.95
CA LYS A 39 -17.26 20.32 -28.45
C LYS A 39 -16.13 21.34 -28.59
N THR A 40 -15.05 21.22 -27.80
CA THR A 40 -13.99 22.25 -27.80
C THR A 40 -12.64 21.73 -28.23
N GLY A 41 -12.44 20.42 -28.25
CA GLY A 41 -11.11 19.84 -28.49
C GLY A 41 -10.19 19.88 -27.27
N HIS A 42 -10.70 20.34 -26.13
CA HIS A 42 -9.90 20.44 -24.90
C HIS A 42 -10.41 19.45 -23.87
N THR A 43 -9.49 18.90 -23.10
CA THR A 43 -9.81 18.11 -21.91
C THR A 43 -9.29 18.83 -20.68
N THR A 44 -9.64 18.36 -19.50
CA THR A 44 -9.13 18.93 -18.24
C THR A 44 -7.88 18.19 -17.81
N PHE A 45 -7.10 18.83 -16.95
CA PHE A 45 -5.89 18.25 -16.41
C PHE A 45 -5.92 18.42 -14.88
N ASP A 46 -5.95 17.29 -14.17
CA ASP A 46 -6.08 17.29 -12.71
C ASP A 46 -5.35 16.09 -12.14
N VAL A 47 -4.10 16.30 -11.73
CA VAL A 47 -3.25 15.22 -11.24
C VAL A 47 -3.79 14.70 -9.91
N GLY A 48 -4.02 13.38 -9.85
CA GLY A 48 -4.51 12.74 -8.62
C GLY A 48 -5.96 13.07 -8.28
N PHE A 49 -6.72 13.62 -9.23
CA PHE A 49 -8.13 13.96 -9.03
C PHE A 49 -8.33 14.93 -7.86
N ALA A 50 -7.38 15.85 -7.68
CA ALA A 50 -7.40 16.75 -6.52
C ALA A 50 -8.66 17.61 -6.46
N ASN A 51 -9.25 17.92 -7.63
CA ASN A 51 -10.44 18.74 -7.74
C ASN A 51 -11.43 18.17 -8.75
N THR A 52 -11.55 16.85 -8.80
CA THR A 52 -12.42 16.19 -9.76
C THR A 52 -13.27 15.15 -9.04
N ALA A 53 -14.60 15.32 -9.11
CA ALA A 53 -15.55 14.33 -8.61
C ALA A 53 -15.83 13.32 -9.72
N ALA A 54 -15.68 12.03 -9.39
CA ALA A 54 -15.88 10.95 -10.34
C ALA A 54 -17.26 10.30 -10.20
N ALA A 55 -18.01 10.63 -9.15
CA ALA A 55 -19.29 10.00 -8.86
C ALA A 55 -20.12 10.88 -7.95
N LYS A 56 -21.43 10.65 -7.99
CA LYS A 56 -22.33 11.11 -6.93
C LYS A 56 -22.50 9.98 -5.94
N SER A 57 -22.62 10.32 -4.67
CA SER A 57 -22.75 9.29 -3.64
C SER A 57 -23.64 9.77 -2.50
N SER A 58 -24.43 8.86 -1.95
CA SER A 58 -25.24 9.13 -0.76
C SER A 58 -24.71 8.45 0.48
N ILE A 59 -23.47 7.94 0.42
CA ILE A 59 -22.93 7.09 1.51
C ILE A 59 -22.32 7.93 2.63
N THR A 60 -21.34 8.77 2.31
CA THR A 60 -20.57 9.47 3.33
C THR A 60 -20.45 10.94 2.99
N TYR A 61 -20.72 11.79 3.97
CA TYR A 61 -20.51 13.23 3.85
C TYR A 61 -19.36 13.64 4.78
N ILE A 62 -18.43 14.40 4.23
CA ILE A 62 -17.32 14.96 4.99
C ILE A 62 -17.26 16.46 4.72
N ASP A 63 -17.20 17.24 5.80
CA ASP A 63 -16.86 18.66 5.72
C ASP A 63 -15.52 18.82 6.44
N GLY A 64 -14.44 18.91 5.67
CA GLY A 64 -13.11 18.99 6.24
C GLY A 64 -12.85 20.27 7.01
N ASP A 65 -13.46 21.38 6.59
CA ASP A 65 -13.29 22.66 7.27
C ASP A 65 -14.00 22.68 8.63
N ALA A 66 -15.18 22.06 8.71
CA ALA A 66 -15.93 22.00 9.96
C ALA A 66 -15.57 20.78 10.81
N GLY A 67 -14.84 19.81 10.26
CA GLY A 67 -14.50 18.58 10.98
C GLY A 67 -15.69 17.66 11.17
N ILE A 68 -16.50 17.50 10.11
CA ILE A 68 -17.73 16.73 10.16
C ILE A 68 -17.56 15.45 9.33
N LEU A 69 -18.04 14.33 9.87
CA LEU A 69 -18.12 13.05 9.17
C LEU A 69 -19.47 12.41 9.50
N ARG A 70 -20.22 12.02 8.46
CA ARG A 70 -21.50 11.33 8.61
C ARG A 70 -21.55 10.13 7.67
N TYR A 71 -22.13 9.02 8.15
CA TYR A 71 -22.46 7.86 7.32
C TYR A 71 -23.99 7.87 7.10
N ARG A 72 -24.42 7.96 5.86
CA ARG A 72 -25.85 7.96 5.53
C ARG A 72 -26.63 8.98 6.37
N GLY A 73 -25.99 10.11 6.67
CA GLY A 73 -26.59 11.18 7.45
C GLY A 73 -26.34 11.09 8.95
N TYR A 74 -25.88 9.98 9.46
CA TYR A 74 -25.65 9.81 10.91
C TYR A 74 -24.25 10.30 11.28
N PRO A 75 -24.14 11.20 12.28
CA PRO A 75 -22.82 11.66 12.73
C PRO A 75 -21.98 10.53 13.28
N ILE A 76 -20.68 10.56 13.00
CA ILE A 76 -19.77 9.47 13.36
C ILE A 76 -19.71 9.26 14.88
N ASP A 77 -19.78 10.33 15.66
CA ASP A 77 -19.72 10.20 17.12
C ASP A 77 -20.93 9.45 17.65
N GLN A 78 -22.12 9.67 17.06
CA GLN A 78 -23.31 8.95 17.48
C GLN A 78 -23.22 7.46 17.10
N LEU A 79 -22.74 7.17 15.91
CA LEU A 79 -22.59 5.79 15.49
C LEU A 79 -21.56 5.05 16.33
N ALA A 80 -20.43 5.69 16.63
CA ALA A 80 -19.40 5.07 17.46
C ALA A 80 -19.91 4.78 18.86
N GLU A 81 -20.73 5.68 19.42
CA GLU A 81 -21.24 5.53 20.78
C GLU A 81 -22.40 4.55 20.87
N LYS A 82 -23.33 4.59 19.92
CA LYS A 82 -24.64 3.95 20.06
C LYS A 82 -24.86 2.74 19.17
N SER A 83 -23.94 2.44 18.25
CA SER A 83 -24.10 1.34 17.29
C SER A 83 -22.99 0.32 17.41
N THR A 84 -23.24 -0.87 16.86
CA THR A 84 -22.22 -1.89 16.68
C THR A 84 -21.72 -1.84 15.24
N PHE A 85 -20.55 -2.45 15.01
CA PHE A 85 -19.99 -2.49 13.66
C PHE A 85 -20.93 -3.17 12.67
N ILE A 86 -21.58 -4.26 13.09
CA ILE A 86 -22.50 -4.98 12.20
C ILE A 86 -23.69 -4.10 11.79
N GLU A 87 -24.18 -3.27 12.72
CA GLU A 87 -25.24 -2.30 12.39
C GLU A 87 -24.74 -1.27 11.38
N VAL A 88 -23.49 -0.81 11.53
CA VAL A 88 -22.90 0.16 10.60
C VAL A 88 -22.66 -0.48 9.23
N CYS A 89 -22.25 -1.76 9.19
CA CYS A 89 -22.18 -2.48 7.92
C CYS A 89 -23.52 -2.45 7.20
N TYR A 90 -24.58 -2.76 7.92
CA TYR A 90 -25.92 -2.73 7.35
C TYR A 90 -26.29 -1.33 6.86
N LEU A 91 -26.04 -0.32 7.68
CA LEU A 91 -26.35 1.06 7.33
C LEU A 91 -25.66 1.48 6.02
N LEU A 92 -24.36 1.24 5.92
CA LEU A 92 -23.61 1.66 4.74
C LEU A 92 -24.08 0.94 3.49
N ILE A 93 -24.33 -0.36 3.60
CA ILE A 93 -24.63 -1.19 2.44
C ILE A 93 -26.09 -1.00 1.99
N TYR A 94 -27.03 -0.94 2.94
CA TYR A 94 -28.45 -0.91 2.62
C TYR A 94 -29.12 0.46 2.76
N GLY A 95 -28.42 1.44 3.32
CA GLY A 95 -28.88 2.82 3.29
C GLY A 95 -29.57 3.32 4.55
N GLU A 96 -29.92 2.43 5.47
CA GLU A 96 -30.54 2.83 6.74
C GLU A 96 -30.23 1.82 7.83
N LEU A 97 -30.35 2.24 9.08
CA LEU A 97 -30.09 1.35 10.20
C LEU A 97 -31.11 0.21 10.23
N PRO A 98 -30.68 -0.99 10.60
CA PRO A 98 -31.60 -2.13 10.62
C PRO A 98 -32.55 -2.08 11.80
N ASP A 99 -33.77 -2.55 11.60
CA ASP A 99 -34.64 -2.86 12.73
C ASP A 99 -34.21 -4.20 13.33
N THR A 100 -34.91 -4.61 14.41
CA THR A 100 -34.54 -5.83 15.16
C THR A 100 -34.55 -7.07 14.26
N ASP A 101 -35.59 -7.21 13.41
CA ASP A 101 -35.68 -8.37 12.54
C ASP A 101 -34.63 -8.37 11.43
N GLN A 102 -34.40 -7.20 10.85
CA GLN A 102 -33.37 -7.05 9.80
C GLN A 102 -31.99 -7.36 10.35
N LEU A 103 -31.70 -6.86 11.56
CA LEU A 103 -30.40 -7.12 12.19
C LEU A 103 -30.21 -8.60 12.50
N ALA A 104 -31.26 -9.26 12.99
CA ALA A 104 -31.20 -10.70 13.29
C ALA A 104 -30.94 -11.51 12.04
N GLN A 105 -31.65 -11.20 10.93
CA GLN A 105 -31.46 -11.90 9.67
C GLN A 105 -30.06 -11.68 9.11
N PHE A 106 -29.60 -10.43 9.11
CA PHE A 106 -28.29 -10.05 8.59
C PHE A 106 -27.18 -10.76 9.39
N THR A 107 -27.26 -10.69 10.71
CA THR A 107 -26.30 -11.35 11.59
C THR A 107 -26.27 -12.86 11.35
N GLY A 108 -27.47 -13.48 11.26
CA GLY A 108 -27.56 -14.92 11.02
C GLY A 108 -26.98 -15.34 9.69
N ARG A 109 -27.22 -14.56 8.64
CA ARG A 109 -26.63 -14.88 7.33
C ARG A 109 -25.10 -14.82 7.38
N ILE A 110 -24.55 -13.79 8.04
CA ILE A 110 -23.10 -13.67 8.17
C ILE A 110 -22.54 -14.85 8.96
N GLN A 111 -23.19 -15.19 10.08
CA GLN A 111 -22.70 -16.30 10.93
C GLN A 111 -22.68 -17.64 10.19
N ARG A 112 -23.57 -17.83 9.21
CA ARG A 112 -23.60 -19.07 8.46
C ARG A 112 -22.60 -19.14 7.30
N HIS A 113 -21.81 -18.07 7.07
CA HIS A 113 -20.89 -18.03 5.94
C HIS A 113 -19.43 -17.76 6.34
N THR A 114 -19.09 -17.97 7.61
CA THR A 114 -17.77 -17.59 8.14
C THR A 114 -16.65 -18.56 7.75
N MET A 115 -16.97 -19.83 7.48
CA MET A 115 -15.94 -20.83 7.15
C MET A 115 -15.40 -20.63 5.74
N LEU A 116 -14.10 -20.86 5.60
CA LEU A 116 -13.50 -20.94 4.27
C LEU A 116 -13.65 -22.38 3.73
N HIS A 117 -13.72 -22.50 2.40
CA HIS A 117 -13.61 -23.81 1.75
C HIS A 117 -12.31 -24.47 2.23
N GLU A 118 -12.36 -25.75 2.57
CA GLU A 118 -11.19 -26.43 3.11
C GLU A 118 -9.99 -26.37 2.17
N ASP A 119 -10.24 -26.49 0.87
CA ASP A 119 -9.13 -26.42 -0.10
C ASP A 119 -8.48 -25.03 -0.14
N LEU A 120 -9.23 -23.97 0.17
CA LEU A 120 -8.69 -22.63 0.20
C LEU A 120 -7.66 -22.47 1.32
N LYS A 121 -7.77 -23.26 2.38
CA LYS A 121 -6.80 -23.21 3.47
C LYS A 121 -5.40 -23.60 3.00
N ARG A 122 -5.29 -24.47 2.00
CA ARG A 122 -3.98 -24.85 1.43
C ARG A 122 -3.30 -23.69 0.72
N PHE A 123 -4.07 -22.71 0.26
CA PHE A 123 -3.50 -21.55 -0.41
C PHE A 123 -2.53 -20.80 0.50
N PHE A 124 -2.82 -20.79 1.80
CA PHE A 124 -1.93 -20.16 2.78
C PHE A 124 -0.56 -20.84 2.83
N ASP A 125 -0.48 -22.12 2.52
CA ASP A 125 0.79 -22.86 2.53
C ASP A 125 1.76 -22.36 1.46
N GLY A 126 1.26 -21.71 0.43
CA GLY A 126 2.10 -21.18 -0.64
C GLY A 126 2.85 -19.91 -0.29
N PHE A 127 2.52 -19.29 0.82
CA PHE A 127 3.18 -18.05 1.22
C PHE A 127 4.32 -18.33 2.19
N PRO A 128 5.42 -17.55 2.11
CA PRO A 128 6.44 -17.67 3.14
C PRO A 128 5.90 -17.24 4.51
N ARG A 129 6.44 -17.83 5.58
CA ARG A 129 5.96 -17.52 6.93
C ARG A 129 6.12 -16.04 7.28
N ASN A 130 7.15 -15.38 6.75
CA ASN A 130 7.38 -13.96 7.02
C ASN A 130 6.68 -13.03 6.03
N ALA A 131 5.74 -13.55 5.24
CA ALA A 131 4.99 -12.71 4.31
C ALA A 131 4.20 -11.65 5.06
N HIS A 132 4.19 -10.44 4.53
CA HIS A 132 3.30 -9.41 5.05
C HIS A 132 1.85 -9.89 4.90
N PRO A 133 0.99 -9.69 5.91
CA PRO A 133 -0.38 -10.20 5.80
C PRO A 133 -1.24 -9.51 4.74
N MET A 134 -0.88 -8.31 4.30
CA MET A 134 -1.71 -7.63 3.29
C MET A 134 -1.73 -8.33 1.94
N PRO A 135 -0.60 -8.73 1.34
CA PRO A 135 -0.70 -9.49 0.09
C PRO A 135 -1.34 -10.86 0.27
N VAL A 136 -1.21 -11.48 1.45
CA VAL A 136 -1.94 -12.72 1.74
C VAL A 136 -3.44 -12.44 1.71
N LEU A 137 -3.88 -11.39 2.41
CA LEU A 137 -5.29 -11.01 2.46
C LEU A 137 -5.84 -10.75 1.06
N SER A 138 -5.16 -9.94 0.28
CA SER A 138 -5.58 -9.58 -1.07
C SER A 138 -5.67 -10.80 -1.98
N SER A 139 -4.67 -11.68 -1.91
CA SER A 139 -4.62 -12.86 -2.75
C SER A 139 -5.75 -13.84 -2.42
N VAL A 140 -6.00 -14.07 -1.13
CA VAL A 140 -7.04 -15.01 -0.72
C VAL A 140 -8.43 -14.44 -1.05
N VAL A 141 -8.63 -13.14 -0.87
CA VAL A 141 -9.91 -12.52 -1.25
C VAL A 141 -10.16 -12.71 -2.75
N ASN A 142 -9.14 -12.47 -3.58
CA ASN A 142 -9.30 -12.68 -5.02
C ASN A 142 -9.57 -14.16 -5.34
N ALA A 143 -8.94 -15.07 -4.60
CA ALA A 143 -9.15 -16.50 -4.80
C ALA A 143 -10.59 -16.93 -4.54
N LEU A 144 -11.36 -16.17 -3.76
CA LEU A 144 -12.79 -16.48 -3.57
C LEU A 144 -13.54 -16.50 -4.90
N SER A 145 -13.08 -15.73 -5.89
CA SER A 145 -13.65 -15.78 -7.23
C SER A 145 -13.57 -17.17 -7.86
N ALA A 146 -12.52 -17.91 -7.55
CA ALA A 146 -12.33 -19.27 -8.07
C ALA A 146 -13.23 -20.30 -7.37
N TYR A 147 -13.60 -20.03 -6.11
CA TYR A 147 -14.42 -20.97 -5.33
C TYR A 147 -15.91 -20.71 -5.47
N TYR A 148 -16.32 -19.53 -5.94
CA TYR A 148 -17.73 -19.14 -6.04
C TYR A 148 -18.06 -18.64 -7.43
N GLN A 149 -17.63 -19.41 -8.45
CA GLN A 149 -17.72 -18.99 -9.85
C GLN A 149 -19.16 -18.78 -10.33
N ASP A 150 -20.13 -19.36 -9.65
CA ASP A 150 -21.54 -19.25 -10.02
C ASP A 150 -22.21 -18.02 -9.39
N ALA A 151 -21.51 -17.18 -8.66
CA ALA A 151 -22.09 -16.05 -7.94
C ALA A 151 -21.30 -14.76 -8.16
N LEU A 152 -20.77 -14.55 -9.37
CA LEU A 152 -19.86 -13.43 -9.65
C LEU A 152 -20.47 -12.32 -10.48
N ASP A 153 -21.69 -12.49 -11.00
CA ASP A 153 -22.30 -11.52 -11.92
C ASP A 153 -22.67 -10.24 -11.17
N PRO A 154 -22.02 -9.10 -11.45
CA PRO A 154 -22.33 -7.85 -10.75
C PRO A 154 -23.71 -7.29 -11.11
N MET A 155 -24.33 -7.80 -12.16
CA MET A 155 -25.64 -7.33 -12.59
C MET A 155 -26.79 -8.17 -12.05
N ASP A 156 -26.50 -9.22 -11.26
CA ASP A 156 -27.50 -10.07 -10.64
C ASP A 156 -27.55 -9.78 -9.15
N ASN A 157 -28.65 -9.20 -8.69
CA ASN A 157 -28.76 -8.73 -7.30
C ASN A 157 -28.60 -9.85 -6.28
N GLY A 158 -29.10 -11.05 -6.59
CA GLY A 158 -28.95 -12.19 -5.68
C GLY A 158 -27.51 -12.63 -5.53
N GLN A 159 -26.77 -12.63 -6.64
CA GLN A 159 -25.35 -13.00 -6.60
C GLN A 159 -24.52 -11.91 -5.87
N VAL A 160 -24.85 -10.66 -6.10
CA VAL A 160 -24.20 -9.54 -5.39
C VAL A 160 -24.45 -9.66 -3.89
N GLU A 161 -25.70 -9.96 -3.52
CA GLU A 161 -26.06 -10.08 -2.11
C GLU A 161 -25.28 -11.22 -1.45
N LEU A 162 -25.18 -12.37 -2.13
CA LEU A 162 -24.45 -13.50 -1.60
C LEU A 162 -22.95 -13.22 -1.49
N SER A 163 -22.37 -12.55 -2.50
CA SER A 163 -20.95 -12.15 -2.44
C SER A 163 -20.70 -11.15 -1.30
N THR A 164 -21.64 -10.23 -1.09
CA THR A 164 -21.56 -9.28 0.02
C THR A 164 -21.48 -10.01 1.36
N ILE A 165 -22.40 -10.95 1.59
CA ILE A 165 -22.44 -11.71 2.84
C ILE A 165 -21.17 -12.54 3.00
N ARG A 166 -20.71 -13.19 1.93
CA ARG A 166 -19.48 -14.00 1.99
C ARG A 166 -18.27 -13.15 2.37
N LEU A 167 -18.14 -11.95 1.79
CA LEU A 167 -17.02 -11.07 2.14
C LEU A 167 -17.08 -10.64 3.59
N LEU A 168 -18.24 -10.17 4.05
CA LEU A 168 -18.36 -9.72 5.43
C LEU A 168 -18.06 -10.85 6.41
N ALA A 169 -18.50 -12.06 6.08
CA ALA A 169 -18.32 -13.21 6.95
C ALA A 169 -16.88 -13.74 6.91
N LYS A 170 -16.26 -13.79 5.73
CA LYS A 170 -15.00 -14.52 5.53
C LYS A 170 -13.76 -13.64 5.66
N LEU A 171 -13.86 -12.32 5.47
CA LEU A 171 -12.66 -11.49 5.56
C LEU A 171 -12.02 -11.58 6.95
N PRO A 172 -12.78 -11.54 8.06
CA PRO A 172 -12.15 -11.75 9.36
C PRO A 172 -11.47 -13.11 9.50
N THR A 173 -12.05 -14.17 8.95
CA THR A 173 -11.44 -15.49 8.99
C THR A 173 -10.11 -15.49 8.22
N ILE A 174 -10.12 -14.91 7.02
CA ILE A 174 -8.90 -14.82 6.20
C ILE A 174 -7.82 -14.02 6.92
N ALA A 175 -8.20 -12.89 7.52
CA ALA A 175 -7.26 -12.03 8.25
C ALA A 175 -6.63 -12.78 9.42
N ALA A 176 -7.43 -13.49 10.18
CA ALA A 176 -6.94 -14.28 11.31
C ALA A 176 -6.01 -15.40 10.85
N TYR A 177 -6.34 -16.06 9.74
CA TYR A 177 -5.51 -17.14 9.20
C TYR A 177 -4.17 -16.59 8.68
N ALA A 178 -4.17 -15.39 8.08
CA ALA A 178 -2.92 -14.76 7.68
C ALA A 178 -2.01 -14.55 8.89
N TYR A 179 -2.58 -14.11 10.00
CA TYR A 179 -1.82 -13.94 11.24
C TYR A 179 -1.34 -15.30 11.79
N LYS A 180 -2.23 -16.29 11.85
CA LYS A 180 -1.88 -17.62 12.36
C LYS A 180 -0.76 -18.25 11.54
N LYS A 181 -0.81 -18.10 10.23
CA LYS A 181 0.27 -18.58 9.36
C LYS A 181 1.59 -17.93 9.74
N SER A 182 1.59 -16.63 10.00
CA SER A 182 2.83 -15.89 10.28
C SER A 182 3.47 -16.30 11.60
N VAL A 183 2.68 -16.77 12.57
CA VAL A 183 3.21 -17.18 13.88
C VAL A 183 3.29 -18.71 14.04
N GLY A 184 2.91 -19.45 13.01
CA GLY A 184 3.03 -20.92 13.03
C GLY A 184 2.03 -21.62 13.92
N GLN A 185 0.86 -21.02 14.13
CA GLN A 185 -0.18 -21.60 14.98
C GLN A 185 -1.29 -22.20 14.11
N PRO A 186 -2.03 -23.18 14.65
CA PRO A 186 -3.07 -23.82 13.87
C PRO A 186 -4.26 -22.91 13.62
N PHE A 187 -4.92 -23.09 12.48
CA PHE A 187 -6.16 -22.39 12.15
C PHE A 187 -7.29 -22.98 12.98
N LEU A 188 -8.08 -22.11 13.63
CA LEU A 188 -9.30 -22.52 14.31
C LEU A 188 -10.47 -22.37 13.34
N TYR A 189 -11.50 -23.19 13.52
CA TYR A 189 -12.74 -23.01 12.79
C TYR A 189 -13.56 -21.89 13.44
N PRO A 190 -14.26 -21.08 12.65
CA PRO A 190 -15.16 -20.08 13.24
C PRO A 190 -16.23 -20.71 14.12
N ASP A 191 -16.72 -19.95 15.08
CA ASP A 191 -17.77 -20.33 16.01
C ASP A 191 -19.00 -19.46 15.74
N ASN A 192 -20.06 -20.02 15.19
CA ASN A 192 -21.23 -19.25 14.78
C ASN A 192 -22.03 -18.69 15.94
N SER A 193 -21.75 -19.09 17.18
CA SER A 193 -22.42 -18.51 18.34
C SER A 193 -21.85 -17.14 18.75
N LEU A 194 -20.70 -16.74 18.17
CA LEU A 194 -20.03 -15.51 18.53
C LEU A 194 -20.37 -14.40 17.54
N THR A 195 -20.26 -13.16 18.01
CA THR A 195 -20.36 -12.01 17.09
C THR A 195 -19.15 -12.00 16.15
N LEU A 196 -19.24 -11.20 15.10
CA LEU A 196 -18.17 -11.11 14.11
C LEU A 196 -16.83 -10.71 14.74
N VAL A 197 -16.86 -9.68 15.60
CA VAL A 197 -15.63 -9.19 16.24
C VAL A 197 -15.10 -10.20 17.26
N GLU A 198 -15.99 -10.80 18.07
CA GLU A 198 -15.57 -11.85 19.00
C GLU A 198 -14.93 -13.03 18.26
N ASN A 199 -15.54 -13.42 17.16
CA ASN A 199 -15.03 -14.54 16.37
C ASN A 199 -13.66 -14.22 15.78
N PHE A 200 -13.48 -13.00 15.27
CA PHE A 200 -12.18 -12.56 14.75
C PHE A 200 -11.10 -12.63 15.83
N LEU A 201 -11.42 -12.14 17.03
CA LEU A 201 -10.45 -12.18 18.14
C LEU A 201 -10.11 -13.61 18.52
N ARG A 202 -11.12 -14.47 18.59
CA ARG A 202 -10.90 -15.87 18.92
C ARG A 202 -10.04 -16.56 17.84
N LEU A 203 -10.36 -16.34 16.57
CA LEU A 203 -9.61 -16.94 15.47
C LEU A 203 -8.16 -16.46 15.44
N THR A 204 -7.93 -15.20 15.87
CA THR A 204 -6.60 -14.62 15.88
C THR A 204 -5.77 -15.09 17.08
N PHE A 205 -6.35 -15.05 18.27
CA PHE A 205 -5.60 -15.25 19.51
C PHE A 205 -5.91 -16.54 20.24
N GLY A 206 -6.91 -17.29 19.80
CA GLY A 206 -7.27 -18.56 20.44
C GLY A 206 -6.41 -19.71 19.99
N PHE A 207 -6.43 -20.79 20.78
CA PHE A 207 -5.70 -22.04 20.52
C PHE A 207 -6.66 -23.21 20.63
N PRO A 208 -6.39 -24.32 19.94
CA PRO A 208 -7.23 -25.52 20.15
C PRO A 208 -7.06 -26.12 21.55
N ALA A 209 -5.96 -25.84 22.23
CA ALA A 209 -5.63 -26.47 23.51
C ALA A 209 -6.47 -25.96 24.67
N GLU A 210 -7.07 -24.77 24.55
CA GLU A 210 -7.87 -24.21 25.65
C GLU A 210 -8.91 -23.25 25.10
N PRO A 211 -10.02 -23.05 25.84
CA PRO A 211 -11.04 -22.11 25.41
C PRO A 211 -10.50 -20.67 25.38
N TYR A 212 -10.99 -19.89 24.45
CA TYR A 212 -10.71 -18.47 24.36
C TYR A 212 -12.01 -17.71 24.61
N GLN A 213 -11.93 -16.70 25.45
CA GLN A 213 -13.07 -15.81 25.68
C GLN A 213 -12.60 -14.36 25.58
N ALA A 214 -13.17 -13.63 24.63
CA ALA A 214 -12.79 -12.25 24.41
C ALA A 214 -13.28 -11.36 25.56
N ASP A 215 -12.41 -10.46 25.98
CA ASP A 215 -12.78 -9.44 26.97
C ASP A 215 -13.80 -8.50 26.33
N PRO A 216 -14.97 -8.28 26.98
CA PRO A 216 -15.99 -7.40 26.38
C PRO A 216 -15.50 -5.99 26.08
N GLU A 217 -14.59 -5.43 26.87
CA GLU A 217 -14.05 -4.10 26.60
C GLU A 217 -13.15 -4.11 25.37
N VAL A 218 -12.39 -5.19 25.16
CA VAL A 218 -11.58 -5.36 23.97
C VAL A 218 -12.48 -5.47 22.74
N VAL A 219 -13.54 -6.27 22.83
CA VAL A 219 -14.52 -6.41 21.76
C VAL A 219 -15.12 -5.05 21.42
N ARG A 220 -15.54 -4.30 22.42
CA ARG A 220 -16.15 -2.98 22.20
C ARG A 220 -15.17 -2.01 21.55
N ALA A 221 -13.92 -1.99 22.02
CA ALA A 221 -12.91 -1.10 21.45
C ALA A 221 -12.65 -1.40 20.00
N LEU A 222 -12.49 -2.68 19.66
CA LEU A 222 -12.23 -3.08 18.26
C LEU A 222 -13.45 -2.80 17.39
N ASP A 223 -14.63 -3.08 17.90
CA ASP A 223 -15.88 -2.80 17.21
C ASP A 223 -15.96 -1.31 16.85
N MET A 224 -15.66 -0.45 17.82
CA MET A 224 -15.69 1.00 17.62
C MET A 224 -14.64 1.45 16.62
N LEU A 225 -13.42 0.89 16.68
CA LEU A 225 -12.38 1.24 15.69
C LEU A 225 -12.81 0.85 14.29
N PHE A 226 -13.46 -0.29 14.13
CA PHE A 226 -13.98 -0.69 12.82
C PHE A 226 -15.03 0.30 12.33
N ILE A 227 -15.92 0.75 13.21
CA ILE A 227 -16.93 1.77 12.83
C ILE A 227 -16.24 3.04 12.33
N LEU A 228 -15.21 3.49 13.04
CA LEU A 228 -14.52 4.74 12.69
C LEU A 228 -13.79 4.64 11.34
N HIS A 229 -13.41 3.43 10.93
CA HIS A 229 -12.70 3.22 9.67
C HIS A 229 -13.61 2.77 8.54
N ALA A 230 -14.93 2.64 8.77
CA ALA A 230 -15.80 1.91 7.84
C ALA A 230 -15.95 2.59 6.49
N ASP A 231 -15.89 3.92 6.42
CA ASP A 231 -15.89 4.61 5.14
C ASP A 231 -15.26 5.99 5.27
N HIS A 232 -14.79 6.52 4.13
CA HIS A 232 -14.24 7.87 4.09
C HIS A 232 -14.21 8.41 2.66
N GLU A 233 -15.36 8.40 1.98
CA GLU A 233 -15.54 8.94 0.63
C GLU A 233 -14.67 8.24 -0.42
N GLN A 234 -14.12 9.05 -1.35
CA GLN A 234 -13.37 8.57 -2.51
C GLN A 234 -11.86 8.58 -2.25
N ASN A 235 -11.45 8.03 -1.12
CA ASN A 235 -10.03 7.79 -0.89
C ASN A 235 -9.48 6.82 -1.94
N CYS A 236 -8.16 6.61 -1.94
CA CYS A 236 -7.51 5.83 -2.99
C CYS A 236 -8.07 4.42 -3.11
N SER A 237 -8.29 3.72 -1.99
CA SER A 237 -8.77 2.33 -2.08
C SER A 237 -10.22 2.27 -2.53
N THR A 238 -11.08 3.17 -2.07
CA THR A 238 -12.48 3.20 -2.51
C THR A 238 -12.57 3.53 -4.00
N SER A 239 -11.78 4.49 -4.46
CA SER A 239 -11.73 4.83 -5.89
C SER A 239 -11.23 3.66 -6.72
N THR A 240 -10.26 2.91 -6.20
CA THR A 240 -9.75 1.71 -6.88
C THR A 240 -10.83 0.63 -6.98
N VAL A 241 -11.59 0.42 -5.89
CA VAL A 241 -12.70 -0.55 -5.90
C VAL A 241 -13.72 -0.17 -6.98
N ARG A 242 -14.07 1.11 -7.05
CA ARG A 242 -15.01 1.57 -8.09
C ARG A 242 -14.40 1.42 -9.47
N LEU A 243 -13.13 1.76 -9.65
CA LEU A 243 -12.49 1.67 -10.96
C LEU A 243 -12.42 0.23 -11.46
N VAL A 244 -11.98 -0.70 -10.61
CA VAL A 244 -11.97 -2.12 -10.97
C VAL A 244 -13.39 -2.58 -11.30
N GLY A 245 -14.35 -2.27 -10.43
CA GLY A 245 -15.74 -2.66 -10.61
C GLY A 245 -16.40 -2.04 -11.83
N SER A 246 -15.90 -0.90 -12.31
CA SER A 246 -16.48 -0.23 -13.46
C SER A 246 -16.36 -1.04 -14.74
N SER A 247 -15.43 -2.01 -14.78
CA SER A 247 -15.30 -2.93 -15.91
C SER A 247 -16.26 -4.13 -15.78
N ARG A 248 -17.12 -4.12 -14.78
CA ARG A 248 -17.99 -5.23 -14.39
C ARG A 248 -17.22 -6.43 -13.82
N ALA A 249 -16.01 -6.18 -13.33
CA ALA A 249 -15.28 -7.16 -12.55
C ALA A 249 -16.07 -7.48 -11.28
N ASN A 250 -16.01 -8.72 -10.82
CA ASN A 250 -16.82 -9.18 -9.70
C ASN A 250 -16.40 -8.48 -8.40
N LEU A 251 -17.25 -8.61 -7.38
CA LEU A 251 -17.05 -7.92 -6.12
C LEU A 251 -15.76 -8.37 -5.41
N PHE A 252 -15.46 -9.67 -5.39
CA PHE A 252 -14.24 -10.15 -4.75
C PHE A 252 -12.99 -9.52 -5.37
N THR A 253 -12.92 -9.51 -6.70
CA THR A 253 -11.78 -8.92 -7.42
C THR A 253 -11.67 -7.43 -7.14
N SER A 254 -12.78 -6.74 -7.11
CA SER A 254 -12.79 -5.30 -6.84
C SER A 254 -12.30 -4.99 -5.42
N ILE A 255 -12.74 -5.78 -4.44
CA ILE A 255 -12.29 -5.62 -3.05
C ILE A 255 -10.79 -5.94 -2.93
N SER A 256 -10.32 -6.96 -3.64
CA SER A 256 -8.89 -7.27 -3.68
C SER A 256 -8.08 -6.06 -4.17
N GLY A 257 -8.58 -5.37 -5.19
CA GLY A 257 -7.97 -4.14 -5.67
C GLY A 257 -7.92 -3.06 -4.60
N GLY A 258 -9.01 -2.92 -3.86
CA GLY A 258 -9.06 -1.97 -2.75
C GLY A 258 -8.04 -2.29 -1.66
N ILE A 259 -7.91 -3.56 -1.32
CA ILE A 259 -6.92 -4.00 -0.33
C ILE A 259 -5.51 -3.65 -0.82
N ASN A 260 -5.23 -3.89 -2.09
CA ASN A 260 -3.92 -3.57 -2.66
C ASN A 260 -3.61 -2.07 -2.57
N ALA A 261 -4.59 -1.22 -2.91
CA ALA A 261 -4.42 0.22 -2.82
C ALA A 261 -4.22 0.67 -1.37
N LEU A 262 -4.95 0.04 -0.44
CA LEU A 262 -4.85 0.38 0.98
C LEU A 262 -3.46 0.10 1.53
N TRP A 263 -2.77 -0.91 1.01
CA TRP A 263 -1.46 -1.30 1.49
C TRP A 263 -0.38 -0.25 1.17
N GLY A 264 -0.63 0.63 0.23
CA GLY A 264 0.35 1.66 -0.12
C GLY A 264 0.70 2.55 1.07
N PRO A 265 1.98 2.96 1.19
CA PRO A 265 2.40 3.74 2.36
C PRO A 265 1.77 5.14 2.43
N LEU A 266 1.20 5.63 1.34
CA LEU A 266 0.50 6.92 1.36
C LEU A 266 -0.97 6.78 1.74
N HIS A 267 -1.44 5.58 2.09
CA HIS A 267 -2.85 5.35 2.42
C HIS A 267 -2.98 4.65 3.77
N GLY A 268 -2.95 3.33 3.81
CA GLY A 268 -3.31 2.57 5.01
C GLY A 268 -2.19 2.33 6.01
N GLY A 269 -0.97 2.79 5.74
CA GLY A 269 0.16 2.55 6.62
C GLY A 269 0.39 3.59 7.70
N ALA A 270 -0.51 4.57 7.82
CA ALA A 270 -0.25 5.72 8.68
C ALA A 270 -0.22 5.36 10.17
N ASN A 271 -1.11 4.48 10.64
CA ASN A 271 -1.11 4.13 12.05
C ASN A 271 0.13 3.35 12.48
N GLN A 272 0.67 2.52 11.59
CA GLN A 272 1.95 1.87 11.85
C GLN A 272 3.08 2.90 11.93
N ALA A 273 3.08 3.86 11.02
CA ALA A 273 4.10 4.91 11.00
C ALA A 273 4.05 5.77 12.26
N VAL A 274 2.86 6.04 12.78
CA VAL A 274 2.72 6.78 14.06
C VAL A 274 3.39 6.02 15.19
N LEU A 275 3.11 4.72 15.29
CA LEU A 275 3.68 3.92 16.36
C LEU A 275 5.22 3.89 16.26
N GLU A 276 5.73 3.74 15.06
CA GLU A 276 7.18 3.77 14.84
C GLU A 276 7.79 5.11 15.22
N MET A 277 7.09 6.21 14.93
CA MET A 277 7.52 7.55 15.34
C MET A 277 7.58 7.68 16.86
N LEU A 278 6.52 7.24 17.55
CA LEU A 278 6.47 7.34 19.01
C LEU A 278 7.56 6.48 19.66
N GLU A 279 7.80 5.29 19.13
CA GLU A 279 8.87 4.43 19.61
C GLU A 279 10.24 5.07 19.39
N GLY A 280 10.41 5.73 18.24
CA GLY A 280 11.65 6.45 17.93
C GLY A 280 11.91 7.57 18.92
N ILE A 281 10.89 8.33 19.30
CA ILE A 281 11.02 9.40 20.30
C ILE A 281 11.42 8.79 21.64
N ARG A 282 10.74 7.73 22.07
CA ARG A 282 11.05 7.05 23.34
C ARG A 282 12.49 6.57 23.37
N ASP A 283 12.92 5.91 22.29
CA ASP A 283 14.22 5.24 22.25
C ASP A 283 15.38 6.20 22.02
N SER A 284 15.12 7.41 21.47
CA SER A 284 16.17 8.39 21.21
C SER A 284 16.69 9.04 22.47
N GLY A 285 15.92 9.02 23.55
CA GLY A 285 16.26 9.75 24.76
C GLY A 285 15.90 11.24 24.71
N ASP A 286 15.41 11.72 23.58
CA ASP A 286 14.95 13.10 23.44
C ASP A 286 13.59 13.26 24.10
N ASP A 287 13.30 14.46 24.62
CA ASP A 287 11.94 14.74 25.04
C ASP A 287 11.11 15.20 23.83
N VAL A 288 9.80 15.36 24.05
CA VAL A 288 8.89 15.73 22.97
C VAL A 288 9.23 17.12 22.43
N SER A 289 9.68 18.04 23.30
CA SER A 289 10.07 19.39 22.86
C SER A 289 11.20 19.33 21.83
N GLU A 290 12.17 18.45 22.04
CA GLU A 290 13.28 18.29 21.08
C GLU A 290 12.80 17.73 19.76
N PHE A 291 11.88 16.75 19.79
CA PHE A 291 11.29 16.20 18.57
C PHE A 291 10.53 17.30 17.80
N VAL A 292 9.74 18.11 18.51
CA VAL A 292 8.98 19.19 17.89
C VAL A 292 9.94 20.20 17.25
N ARG A 293 11.06 20.53 17.93
CA ARG A 293 12.07 21.41 17.38
C ARG A 293 12.62 20.86 16.06
N LYS A 294 12.92 19.57 16.02
CA LYS A 294 13.44 18.91 14.81
C LYS A 294 12.42 18.95 13.68
N VAL A 295 11.14 18.75 14.00
CA VAL A 295 10.06 18.83 13.00
C VAL A 295 9.98 20.24 12.43
N LYS A 296 10.00 21.25 13.30
CA LYS A 296 9.89 22.66 12.85
C LYS A 296 11.09 23.05 12.00
N ASN A 297 12.26 22.52 12.29
CA ASN A 297 13.49 22.80 11.52
C ASN A 297 13.62 21.91 10.27
N ARG A 298 12.66 21.00 10.05
CA ARG A 298 12.63 20.10 8.89
C ARG A 298 13.92 19.29 8.76
N GLU A 299 14.41 18.78 9.89
CA GLU A 299 15.64 17.99 9.90
C GLU A 299 15.45 16.70 9.10
N ALA A 300 16.50 16.28 8.38
CA ALA A 300 16.47 15.08 7.55
C ALA A 300 16.18 13.85 8.42
N GLY A 301 15.31 12.99 7.93
CA GLY A 301 14.95 11.76 8.62
C GLY A 301 13.91 11.92 9.71
N VAL A 302 13.48 13.15 10.01
CA VAL A 302 12.47 13.39 11.04
C VAL A 302 11.13 13.66 10.34
N LYS A 303 10.15 12.83 10.64
CA LYS A 303 8.81 12.94 10.05
C LYS A 303 7.76 12.97 11.15
N LEU A 304 6.82 13.90 11.00
CA LEU A 304 5.66 13.98 11.88
C LEU A 304 4.53 13.13 11.28
N MET A 305 4.18 12.04 11.96
CA MET A 305 3.16 11.11 11.48
C MET A 305 1.90 11.23 12.34
N GLY A 306 0.75 11.07 11.72
CA GLY A 306 -0.52 11.12 12.44
C GLY A 306 -1.08 12.52 12.62
N PHE A 307 -0.54 13.50 11.92
CA PHE A 307 -0.97 14.89 11.98
C PHE A 307 -1.29 15.40 10.59
N GLY A 308 -2.32 16.24 10.53
CA GLY A 308 -2.79 16.76 9.26
C GLY A 308 -3.67 15.74 8.56
N HIS A 309 -4.39 16.22 7.57
CA HIS A 309 -5.29 15.37 6.81
C HIS A 309 -5.52 16.02 5.45
N ARG A 310 -5.59 15.19 4.44
CA ARG A 310 -5.83 15.70 3.09
C ARG A 310 -7.19 16.40 3.00
N VAL A 311 -8.17 15.94 3.77
CA VAL A 311 -9.53 16.47 3.77
C VAL A 311 -9.79 17.40 4.95
N TYR A 312 -9.50 16.95 6.18
CA TYR A 312 -9.82 17.73 7.39
C TYR A 312 -8.83 18.88 7.54
N LYS A 313 -9.36 20.10 7.57
CA LYS A 313 -8.61 21.32 7.92
C LYS A 313 -8.94 21.78 9.33
N ASN A 314 -9.63 20.93 10.08
CA ASN A 314 -9.94 21.05 11.47
C ASN A 314 -9.59 19.73 12.13
N TYR A 315 -9.91 19.56 13.39
CA TYR A 315 -9.65 18.32 14.12
C TYR A 315 -10.45 17.18 13.50
N ASP A 316 -9.78 16.06 13.22
CA ASP A 316 -10.44 14.85 12.71
C ASP A 316 -11.44 14.39 13.77
N PRO A 317 -12.75 14.31 13.45
CA PRO A 317 -13.74 13.97 14.48
C PRO A 317 -13.55 12.58 15.08
N ARG A 318 -12.82 11.70 14.39
CA ARG A 318 -12.54 10.36 14.90
C ARG A 318 -11.43 10.34 15.95
N ALA A 319 -10.52 11.31 15.91
CA ALA A 319 -9.33 11.29 16.77
C ALA A 319 -9.69 11.38 18.26
N ARG A 320 -10.69 12.20 18.62
CA ARG A 320 -11.10 12.32 20.03
C ARG A 320 -11.66 11.00 20.55
N ILE A 321 -12.46 10.31 19.72
CA ILE A 321 -13.08 9.04 20.11
C ILE A 321 -11.98 7.99 20.34
N VAL A 322 -11.01 7.92 19.43
CA VAL A 322 -9.90 6.98 19.55
C VAL A 322 -9.07 7.28 20.80
N LYS A 323 -8.83 8.56 21.09
CA LYS A 323 -8.05 8.94 22.27
C LYS A 323 -8.72 8.44 23.56
N GLU A 324 -10.04 8.62 23.68
CA GLU A 324 -10.77 8.14 24.84
C GLU A 324 -10.66 6.62 25.00
N GLN A 325 -10.75 5.89 23.88
CA GLN A 325 -10.61 4.43 23.90
C GLN A 325 -9.18 4.02 24.25
N ALA A 326 -8.19 4.74 23.76
CA ALA A 326 -6.79 4.45 24.09
C ALA A 326 -6.56 4.57 25.60
N ASP A 327 -7.09 5.63 26.21
CA ASP A 327 -6.96 5.81 27.66
C ASP A 327 -7.56 4.62 28.43
N LYS A 328 -8.76 4.20 28.05
CA LYS A 328 -9.46 3.10 28.74
C LYS A 328 -8.73 1.76 28.57
N ILE A 329 -8.33 1.46 27.33
CA ILE A 329 -7.72 0.16 27.04
C ILE A 329 -6.34 0.05 27.69
N LEU A 330 -5.54 1.10 27.61
CA LEU A 330 -4.20 1.07 28.19
C LEU A 330 -4.26 1.00 29.71
N ALA A 331 -5.24 1.67 30.33
CA ALA A 331 -5.44 1.57 31.78
C ALA A 331 -5.80 0.15 32.17
N LYS A 332 -6.65 -0.53 31.39
CA LYS A 332 -7.11 -1.88 31.73
C LYS A 332 -6.05 -2.94 31.45
N LEU A 333 -5.39 -2.86 30.29
CA LEU A 333 -4.50 -3.93 29.83
C LEU A 333 -3.05 -3.74 30.26
N GLY A 334 -2.71 -2.62 30.91
CA GLY A 334 -1.35 -2.35 31.33
C GLY A 334 -0.38 -2.12 30.17
N GLY A 335 -0.86 -1.48 29.13
CA GLY A 335 -0.05 -1.20 27.95
C GLY A 335 1.09 -0.25 28.24
N ASP A 336 1.85 0.08 27.19
CA ASP A 336 3.04 0.92 27.29
C ASP A 336 2.64 2.38 27.53
N ASP A 337 2.54 2.75 28.80
CA ASP A 337 2.14 4.10 29.19
C ASP A 337 3.11 5.17 28.71
N SER A 338 4.38 4.80 28.49
CA SER A 338 5.37 5.78 28.02
C SER A 338 5.03 6.29 26.62
N LEU A 339 4.53 5.41 25.73
CA LEU A 339 4.12 5.84 24.40
C LEU A 339 2.88 6.71 24.46
N LEU A 340 1.92 6.37 25.32
CA LEU A 340 0.72 7.20 25.48
C LEU A 340 1.07 8.58 26.04
N GLY A 341 2.00 8.64 26.99
CA GLY A 341 2.46 9.92 27.52
C GLY A 341 3.10 10.79 26.46
N ILE A 342 3.97 10.19 25.62
CA ILE A 342 4.58 10.91 24.51
C ILE A 342 3.50 11.40 23.53
N ALA A 343 2.53 10.55 23.22
CA ALA A 343 1.44 10.91 22.31
C ALA A 343 0.64 12.10 22.85
N LYS A 344 0.33 12.09 24.13
CA LYS A 344 -0.43 13.20 24.74
C LYS A 344 0.35 14.51 24.72
N GLU A 345 1.66 14.46 25.00
CA GLU A 345 2.50 15.66 24.94
C GLU A 345 2.58 16.19 23.51
N LEU A 346 2.73 15.30 22.54
CA LEU A 346 2.81 15.69 21.13
C LEU A 346 1.50 16.31 20.66
N GLU A 347 0.38 15.72 21.07
CA GLU A 347 -0.94 16.28 20.75
C GLU A 347 -1.08 17.70 21.33
N GLU A 348 -0.69 17.89 22.59
CA GLU A 348 -0.78 19.21 23.21
C GLU A 348 0.07 20.23 22.48
N ALA A 349 1.29 19.84 22.08
CA ALA A 349 2.14 20.72 21.30
C ALA A 349 1.46 21.14 19.98
N ALA A 350 0.82 20.17 19.31
CA ALA A 350 0.15 20.44 18.04
C ALA A 350 -1.04 21.38 18.21
N LEU A 351 -1.73 21.31 19.34
CA LEU A 351 -2.91 22.13 19.57
C LEU A 351 -2.57 23.52 20.08
N THR A 352 -1.34 23.76 20.54
CA THR A 352 -0.95 25.03 21.16
C THR A 352 0.18 25.75 20.42
N ASP A 353 1.00 25.04 19.65
CA ASP A 353 2.15 25.67 18.96
C ASP A 353 1.69 26.29 17.65
N ASP A 354 2.07 27.56 17.42
CA ASP A 354 1.65 28.30 16.24
C ASP A 354 2.06 27.62 14.93
N TYR A 355 3.23 26.98 14.90
CA TYR A 355 3.70 26.28 13.70
C TYR A 355 2.67 25.23 13.25
N PHE A 356 2.14 24.44 14.19
CA PHE A 356 1.16 23.40 13.89
C PHE A 356 -0.20 23.99 13.56
N ILE A 357 -0.62 25.02 14.31
CA ILE A 357 -1.94 25.63 14.13
C ILE A 357 -2.03 26.29 12.75
N GLU A 358 -1.00 27.05 12.37
CA GLU A 358 -0.98 27.76 11.10
C GLU A 358 -0.99 26.79 9.90
N ARG A 359 -0.40 25.63 10.07
CA ARG A 359 -0.33 24.61 9.02
C ARG A 359 -1.46 23.60 9.11
N LYS A 360 -2.37 23.77 10.06
CA LYS A 360 -3.51 22.89 10.28
C LYS A 360 -3.07 21.43 10.49
N LEU A 361 -2.01 21.25 11.25
CA LEU A 361 -1.46 19.93 11.57
C LEU A 361 -2.10 19.39 12.86
N TYR A 362 -3.38 19.11 12.77
CA TYR A 362 -4.14 18.52 13.88
C TYR A 362 -3.97 17.01 13.89
N PRO A 363 -4.05 16.37 15.06
CA PRO A 363 -4.05 14.91 15.11
C PRO A 363 -5.19 14.31 14.31
N ASN A 364 -4.91 13.21 13.61
CA ASN A 364 -5.92 12.49 12.84
C ASN A 364 -6.23 11.14 13.48
N VAL A 365 -7.09 10.34 12.83
CA VAL A 365 -7.56 9.08 13.42
C VAL A 365 -6.41 8.12 13.72
N ASP A 366 -5.35 8.16 12.95
CA ASP A 366 -4.25 7.22 13.08
C ASP A 366 -3.37 7.49 14.30
N PHE A 367 -3.49 8.68 14.88
CA PHE A 367 -2.56 9.11 15.92
C PHE A 367 -2.60 8.20 17.15
N TYR A 368 -3.79 7.77 17.61
CA TYR A 368 -3.91 6.88 18.77
C TYR A 368 -4.26 5.44 18.41
N THR A 369 -4.66 5.18 17.18
CA THR A 369 -5.17 3.86 16.77
C THR A 369 -4.12 2.76 16.96
N GLY A 370 -2.88 3.03 16.57
CA GLY A 370 -1.80 2.04 16.69
C GLY A 370 -1.54 1.62 18.13
N LEU A 371 -1.65 2.57 19.07
CA LEU A 371 -1.48 2.26 20.49
C LEU A 371 -2.53 1.26 20.97
N ILE A 372 -3.78 1.45 20.54
CA ILE A 372 -4.85 0.53 20.90
C ILE A 372 -4.59 -0.85 20.31
N TYR A 373 -4.28 -0.92 19.03
CA TYR A 373 -4.04 -2.21 18.36
C TYR A 373 -2.91 -2.97 19.04
N ARG A 374 -1.83 -2.27 19.37
CA ARG A 374 -0.71 -2.89 20.06
C ARG A 374 -1.12 -3.41 21.43
N ALA A 375 -1.87 -2.62 22.18
CA ALA A 375 -2.35 -3.04 23.52
C ALA A 375 -3.25 -4.26 23.45
N LEU A 376 -4.02 -4.40 22.36
CA LEU A 376 -4.89 -5.56 22.15
C LEU A 376 -4.11 -6.81 21.74
N GLY A 377 -2.82 -6.68 21.41
CA GLY A 377 -1.98 -7.82 21.07
C GLY A 377 -1.64 -7.98 19.59
N PHE A 378 -2.09 -7.06 18.75
CA PHE A 378 -1.81 -7.17 17.32
C PHE A 378 -0.40 -6.68 17.01
N PRO A 379 0.38 -7.43 16.21
CA PRO A 379 1.66 -6.89 15.73
C PRO A 379 1.43 -5.77 14.71
N THR A 380 2.42 -4.90 14.56
CA THR A 380 2.28 -3.74 13.67
C THR A 380 1.94 -4.13 12.23
N ARG A 381 2.42 -5.27 11.78
CA ARG A 381 2.14 -5.71 10.41
C ARG A 381 0.65 -6.02 10.17
N MET A 382 -0.12 -6.23 11.24
CA MET A 382 -1.56 -6.47 11.12
C MET A 382 -2.39 -5.19 11.08
N PHE A 383 -1.80 -4.03 11.33
CA PHE A 383 -2.57 -2.79 11.47
C PHE A 383 -3.35 -2.45 10.19
N THR A 384 -2.71 -2.58 9.01
CA THR A 384 -3.39 -2.30 7.75
C THR A 384 -4.47 -3.35 7.45
N VAL A 385 -4.26 -4.59 7.90
CA VAL A 385 -5.29 -5.63 7.79
C VAL A 385 -6.52 -5.24 8.62
N LEU A 386 -6.31 -4.72 9.83
CA LEU A 386 -7.42 -4.27 10.67
C LEU A 386 -8.17 -3.11 10.01
N PHE A 387 -7.44 -2.22 9.36
CA PHE A 387 -8.04 -1.14 8.57
C PHE A 387 -8.94 -1.75 7.48
N ALA A 388 -8.45 -2.74 6.75
CA ALA A 388 -9.23 -3.39 5.69
C ALA A 388 -10.50 -4.03 6.23
N LEU A 389 -10.43 -4.67 7.40
CA LEU A 389 -11.61 -5.26 8.03
C LEU A 389 -12.67 -4.19 8.29
N GLY A 390 -12.27 -3.05 8.83
CA GLY A 390 -13.19 -1.97 9.10
C GLY A 390 -13.74 -1.35 7.83
N ARG A 391 -12.89 -1.15 6.81
CA ARG A 391 -13.26 -0.46 5.57
C ARG A 391 -14.10 -1.31 4.63
N LEU A 392 -14.13 -2.61 4.81
CA LEU A 392 -14.84 -3.52 3.89
C LEU A 392 -16.28 -3.08 3.59
N PRO A 393 -17.11 -2.76 4.59
CA PRO A 393 -18.49 -2.38 4.26
C PRO A 393 -18.57 -1.09 3.44
N GLY A 394 -17.66 -0.16 3.66
CA GLY A 394 -17.61 1.05 2.83
C GLY A 394 -17.29 0.73 1.38
N TRP A 395 -16.29 -0.11 1.16
CA TRP A 395 -15.94 -0.55 -0.20
C TRP A 395 -17.13 -1.24 -0.88
N ILE A 396 -17.79 -2.15 -0.16
CA ILE A 396 -18.93 -2.87 -0.71
C ILE A 396 -20.07 -1.88 -1.06
N ALA A 397 -20.34 -0.95 -0.17
CA ALA A 397 -21.41 0.03 -0.38
C ALA A 397 -21.15 0.87 -1.62
N HIS A 398 -19.90 1.35 -1.79
CA HIS A 398 -19.56 2.16 -2.97
C HIS A 398 -19.62 1.35 -4.26
N TRP A 399 -19.16 0.09 -4.22
CA TRP A 399 -19.23 -0.79 -5.38
C TRP A 399 -20.70 -1.02 -5.79
N ARG A 400 -21.56 -1.31 -4.81
CA ARG A 400 -22.98 -1.57 -5.08
C ARG A 400 -23.68 -0.30 -5.56
N GLU A 401 -23.37 0.85 -4.96
CA GLU A 401 -23.94 2.13 -5.39
C GLU A 401 -23.63 2.39 -6.86
N MET A 402 -22.40 2.14 -7.27
CA MET A 402 -21.98 2.34 -8.65
C MET A 402 -22.81 1.46 -9.61
N HIS A 403 -23.04 0.20 -9.25
CA HIS A 403 -23.80 -0.71 -10.12
C HIS A 403 -25.30 -0.44 -10.10
N ASP A 404 -25.80 0.16 -9.03
CA ASP A 404 -27.21 0.54 -8.96
C ASP A 404 -27.51 1.81 -9.77
N GLU A 405 -26.51 2.62 -10.05
CA GLU A 405 -26.69 3.82 -10.89
C GLU A 405 -26.79 3.42 -12.35
N GLY A 406 -27.81 3.95 -13.02
CA GLY A 406 -28.07 3.59 -14.42
C GLY A 406 -27.06 4.16 -15.41
N ASP A 407 -26.29 5.15 -15.00
CA ASP A 407 -25.35 5.84 -15.89
C ASP A 407 -23.89 5.52 -15.62
N SER A 408 -23.62 4.46 -14.87
CA SER A 408 -22.23 4.11 -14.59
C SER A 408 -21.50 3.68 -15.87
N LYS A 409 -20.25 4.07 -15.96
CA LYS A 409 -19.42 3.81 -17.15
C LYS A 409 -18.06 3.29 -16.74
N ILE A 410 -17.47 2.49 -17.62
CA ILE A 410 -16.09 2.01 -17.38
C ILE A 410 -15.15 3.20 -17.24
N GLY A 411 -14.32 3.16 -16.22
CA GLY A 411 -13.35 4.22 -15.96
C GLY A 411 -12.23 4.19 -17.00
N ARG A 412 -12.09 5.30 -17.72
CA ARG A 412 -11.03 5.45 -18.72
C ARG A 412 -10.62 6.91 -18.75
N PRO A 413 -9.73 7.28 -17.85
CA PRO A 413 -9.27 8.68 -17.80
C PRO A 413 -8.57 9.09 -19.08
N ARG A 414 -8.60 10.37 -19.39
CA ARG A 414 -7.81 10.94 -20.48
C ARG A 414 -6.38 11.16 -20.01
N GLN A 415 -5.47 11.33 -20.99
CA GLN A 415 -4.10 11.76 -20.70
C GLN A 415 -3.71 12.90 -21.64
N ILE A 416 -2.81 13.78 -21.20
CA ILE A 416 -2.16 14.78 -22.03
C ILE A 416 -0.88 14.10 -22.54
N TYR A 417 -0.81 13.92 -23.91
CA TYR A 417 0.35 13.27 -24.49
C TYR A 417 1.50 14.25 -24.51
N UNK A 418 2.46 13.96 -24.06
CA UNK A 418 3.60 14.83 -24.04
C UNK A 418 4.78 14.04 -24.56
N UNK A 419 5.68 14.42 -25.23
CA UNK A 419 6.98 14.07 -25.55
C UNK A 419 7.23 13.75 -26.97
N UNK A 420 7.29 12.70 -27.34
CA UNK A 420 7.96 12.27 -28.51
C UNK A 420 7.01 12.33 -29.70
N UNK A 421 7.53 12.69 -30.68
CA UNK A 421 6.81 12.80 -31.94
C UNK A 421 6.86 11.49 -32.64
N UNK A 422 6.38 11.43 -33.73
CA UNK A 422 6.27 10.29 -34.50
C UNK A 422 7.66 9.81 -34.79
N UNK A 423 7.88 8.83 -34.52
CA UNK A 423 9.14 8.21 -34.74
C UNK A 423 8.86 7.00 -35.58
N UNK A 424 9.72 6.73 -36.43
CA UNK A 424 9.61 5.64 -37.35
C UNK A 424 10.21 4.44 -36.66
N UNK A 425 9.64 3.51 -36.84
CA UNK A 425 10.07 2.26 -36.28
C UNK A 425 11.04 1.72 -37.32
N UNK A 426 12.14 1.72 -37.01
CA UNK A 426 13.21 1.17 -37.78
C UNK A 426 13.36 -0.23 -37.35
N UNK A 427 13.68 -0.94 -38.29
CA UNK A 427 13.94 -2.36 -38.04
C UNK A 427 15.09 -2.49 -37.10
N UNK A 428 15.27 -3.56 -36.62
CA UNK A 428 16.30 -3.90 -35.71
C UNK A 428 17.70 -3.51 -36.18
N UNK A 429 17.77 -3.71 -37.37
CA UNK A 429 19.04 -3.40 -37.99
C UNK A 429 19.20 -1.91 -38.16
N UNK A 430 18.21 -1.40 -38.41
CA UNK A 430 18.12 0.01 -38.54
C UNK A 430 18.21 0.70 -37.23
N UNK A 431 17.75 0.16 -36.37
CA UNK A 431 17.82 0.64 -35.05
C UNK A 431 19.21 0.63 -34.52
N UNK A 432 19.79 -0.23 -34.97
CA UNK A 432 21.16 -0.35 -34.61
C UNK A 432 21.99 0.75 -35.32
N UNK A 433 21.64 0.90 -36.37
CA UNK A 433 22.23 1.94 -37.10
C UNK A 433 21.91 3.28 -36.50
N UNK A 434 20.85 3.39 -36.13
CA UNK A 434 20.42 4.59 -35.50
C UNK A 434 21.03 4.76 -34.15
N UNK A 435 21.17 3.77 -33.57
CA UNK A 435 21.81 3.76 -32.32
C UNK A 435 23.29 4.03 -32.49
N UNK A 436 23.69 3.55 -33.50
CA UNK A 436 25.05 3.76 -33.78
C UNK A 436 25.27 5.19 -34.22
N UNK A 437 24.44 5.51 -34.90
CA UNK A 437 24.44 6.86 -35.29
C UNK A 437 24.32 7.77 -34.11
N UNK A 438 23.56 7.49 -33.35
CA UNK A 438 23.35 8.24 -32.16
C UNK A 438 24.54 8.14 -31.27
N UNK A 439 25.00 7.06 -31.32
CA UNK A 439 26.18 6.81 -30.56
C UNK A 439 27.38 7.53 -31.20
N UNK A 440 27.29 7.49 -32.39
CA UNK A 440 28.30 8.19 -33.09
C UNK A 440 28.14 9.67 -32.91
N UNK A 441 27.07 9.99 -32.93
CA UNK A 441 26.76 11.35 -32.67
C UNK A 441 27.11 11.73 -31.27
N UNK A 442 26.83 10.93 -30.50
CA UNK A 442 27.16 11.15 -29.14
C UNK A 442 28.65 11.09 -28.92
N UNK A 443 29.12 10.31 -29.67
CA UNK A 443 30.54 10.19 -29.61
C UNK A 443 31.19 11.41 -30.24
N UNK A 444 30.62 11.65 -31.20
CA UNK A 444 31.04 12.83 -31.86
C UNK A 444 30.88 14.03 -30.95
N UNK A 445 29.90 14.05 -30.37
CA UNK A 445 29.65 15.09 -29.45
C UNK A 445 30.55 14.99 -28.27
N UNK A 446 30.73 13.89 -27.94
CA UNK A 446 31.65 13.65 -26.88
C UNK A 446 33.08 13.94 -27.31
N UNK A 447 33.23 13.67 -28.46
CA UNK A 447 34.51 13.93 -28.97
C UNK A 447 34.71 15.42 -29.14
N UNK A 448 33.76 15.86 -29.55
CA UNK A 448 33.73 17.29 -29.65
C UNK A 448 33.90 17.92 -28.31
N UNK A 449 33.27 17.40 -27.48
CA UNK A 449 33.38 17.90 -26.14
C UNK A 449 34.72 17.60 -25.53
N UNK A 450 35.11 16.58 -25.98
CA UNK A 450 36.42 16.21 -25.52
C UNK A 450 37.49 17.07 -26.24
N UNK A 451 37.17 17.24 -27.32
CA UNK A 451 38.02 18.07 -28.08
C UNK A 451 37.98 19.47 -27.52
N UNK A 452 36.93 19.78 -27.22
CA UNK A 452 36.75 21.04 -26.61
C UNK A 452 37.37 21.08 -25.24
N UNK A 453 37.24 20.07 -24.67
CA UNK A 453 37.86 19.95 -23.39
C UNK A 453 39.36 19.83 -23.50
N UNK A 454 39.62 19.28 -24.49
CA UNK A 454 41.03 19.16 -24.74
C UNK A 454 41.62 20.49 -25.16
N UNK A 455 40.90 20.96 -25.88
CA UNK A 455 41.23 22.26 -26.29
C UNK A 455 41.31 23.20 -25.09
N UNK A 456 40.44 23.03 -24.33
CA UNK A 456 40.43 23.80 -23.14
C UNK A 456 41.50 23.38 -22.20
N UNK A 457 41.67 22.24 -22.24
CA UNK A 457 42.76 21.73 -21.42
C UNK A 457 44.11 22.11 -22.00
N UNK A 458 44.05 22.10 -23.15
CA UNK A 458 45.25 22.51 -23.78
C UNK A 458 45.52 23.97 -23.54
N UNK A 459 44.53 24.49 -23.56
CA UNK A 459 44.62 25.86 -23.29
C UNK A 459 44.98 26.12 -21.82
N UNK A 460 44.48 25.34 -21.09
CA UNK A 460 44.81 25.44 -19.65
C UNK A 460 46.17 24.84 -19.38
N UNK A 461 46.34 24.01 -20.13
CA UNK A 461 47.59 23.34 -19.94
C UNK A 461 48.73 24.22 -20.38
N UNK A 462 48.38 24.75 -21.26
CA UNK A 462 49.33 25.70 -21.72
C UNK A 462 49.63 26.66 -20.60
N UNK A 463 48.67 26.86 -20.00
CA UNK A 463 48.86 27.80 -18.96
C UNK A 463 49.35 27.16 -17.70
N UNK A 464 49.04 26.21 -17.72
CA UNK A 464 49.42 25.50 -16.54
C UNK A 464 50.57 24.55 -16.80
N UNK A 465 50.88 24.69 -17.79
CA UNK A 465 51.88 23.79 -18.17
C UNK A 465 52.99 23.60 -17.20
N UNK A 466 53.11 24.54 -16.71
CA UNK A 466 54.16 24.48 -15.76
C UNK A 466 53.69 23.79 -14.50
N UNK A 467 52.70 23.98 -14.29
CA UNK A 467 52.17 23.43 -13.08
C UNK A 467 51.72 22.01 -13.27
N UNK A 468 51.49 21.93 -14.34
CA UNK A 468 50.95 20.67 -14.54
C UNK A 468 51.95 19.53 -14.50
N UNK A 469 52.93 19.87 -14.85
CA UNK A 469 53.90 18.83 -14.76
C UNK A 469 53.91 18.18 -13.42
N UNK A 470 53.77 19.03 -12.67
CA UNK A 470 53.78 18.51 -11.33
C UNK A 470 52.51 17.77 -11.00
N UNK A 471 51.65 18.32 -11.48
CA UNK A 471 50.38 17.73 -11.23
C UNK A 471 50.24 16.42 -12.01
N UNK A 472 50.79 16.51 -13.01
CA UNK A 472 50.73 15.32 -13.74
C UNK A 472 51.45 14.19 -13.11
N UNK A 473 52.36 14.58 -12.69
CA UNK A 473 53.14 13.59 -11.99
C UNK A 473 52.38 13.09 -10.78
N UNK A 474 51.85 13.91 -10.30
CA UNK A 474 51.05 13.54 -9.19
C UNK A 474 49.85 12.74 -9.65
N UNK A 475 49.44 13.17 -10.65
CA UNK A 475 48.29 12.50 -11.14
C UNK A 475 48.65 11.13 -11.65
N UNK A 476 49.68 11.19 -12.15
CA UNK A 476 50.10 9.92 -12.58
C UNK A 476 50.33 8.99 -11.44
N UNK A 477 50.81 9.59 -10.63
CA UNK A 477 51.08 8.79 -9.46
C UNK A 477 49.75 8.40 -8.80
N UNK A 478 49.01 9.24 -8.88
CA UNK A 478 47.70 8.93 -8.34
C UNK A 478 46.98 7.93 -9.22
N UNK A 479 47.20 8.14 -10.33
CA UNK A 479 46.57 7.23 -11.21
C UNK A 479 47.20 5.85 -11.10
N UNK A 480 48.30 5.98 -10.95
CA UNK A 480 48.96 4.71 -10.78
C UNK A 480 48.48 4.06 -9.49
N UNK A 481 48.39 4.90 -8.71
CA UNK A 481 47.93 4.35 -7.45
C UNK A 481 46.48 3.91 -7.56
N UNK A 482 45.88 4.67 -8.26
CA UNK A 482 44.53 4.29 -8.45
C UNK A 482 44.40 3.04 -9.28
N UNK A 483 45.20 3.06 -10.11
CA UNK A 483 45.20 1.90 -10.92
C UNK A 483 45.64 0.70 -10.14
N UNK A 484 46.46 1.00 -9.46
CA UNK A 484 46.91 -0.07 -8.61
C UNK A 484 45.83 -0.44 -7.61
N UNK A 485 45.29 0.50 -7.26
CA UNK A 485 44.23 0.23 -6.36
C UNK A 485 43.07 -0.43 -7.10
N UNK A 486 42.92 0.05 -8.22
CA UNK A 486 41.92 -0.58 -8.95
C UNK A 486 42.25 -1.98 -9.36
N UNK A 487 43.40 -2.04 -9.56
CA UNK A 487 43.82 -3.36 -9.87
C UNK A 487 43.72 -4.26 -8.71
N UNK A 488 44.03 -3.66 -7.78
CA UNK A 488 43.93 -4.42 -6.58
C UNK A 488 42.50 -4.70 -6.19
N UNK A 489 41.82 -3.78 -6.49
CA UNK A 489 40.43 -3.96 -6.26
C UNK A 489 39.84 -4.94 -7.24
N UNK A 490 40.32 -4.84 -8.30
CA UNK A 490 39.88 -5.75 -9.28
C UNK A 490 40.37 -7.13 -8.98
N UNK A 491 41.40 -7.13 -8.55
CA UNK A 491 41.91 -8.40 -8.17
C UNK A 491 41.21 -8.94 -6.93
N UNK A 492 40.94 -8.06 -6.27
CA UNK A 492 40.22 -8.46 -5.07
C UNK A 492 38.79 -8.82 -5.45
N UNK A 493 38.37 -8.12 -6.33
CA UNK A 493 37.05 -8.41 -6.73
C UNK A 493 37.00 -9.69 -7.51
N UNK A 494 37.95 -9.87 -8.12
CA UNK A 494 38.07 -11.08 -8.84
C UNK A 494 38.25 -12.24 -7.95
N UNK A 495 38.80 -11.94 -7.10
CA UNK A 495 39.03 -13.00 -6.19
C UNK A 495 37.86 -13.25 -5.32
N UNK A 496 37.28 -12.40 -5.27
CA UNK A 496 36.21 -12.58 -4.39
C UNK A 496 35.01 -12.81 -5.12
N UNK A 497 35.17 -12.74 -6.02
CA UNK A 497 34.25 -12.94 -6.20
C UNK A 497 33.50 -13.84 -6.76
N GLN A 498 34.06 -14.59 -7.23
CA GLN A 498 33.24 -15.57 -7.94
C GLN A 498 33.75 -16.97 -7.63
N ARG A 499 33.02 -17.65 -6.91
CA ARG A 499 33.25 -19.08 -6.71
C ARG A 499 32.17 -19.85 -7.46
N ILE A 500 32.60 -20.69 -8.32
CA ILE A 500 31.71 -21.55 -9.10
C ILE A 500 31.83 -22.96 -8.53
N VAL A 501 30.73 -23.52 -8.09
CA VAL A 501 30.71 -24.87 -7.55
C VAL A 501 30.02 -25.77 -8.56
N VAL A 502 30.77 -26.68 -9.10
CA VAL A 502 30.23 -27.66 -10.05
C VAL A 502 29.79 -28.88 -9.24
N VAL A 503 28.53 -29.23 -9.37
CA VAL A 503 27.99 -30.40 -8.70
C VAL A 503 27.67 -31.45 -9.77
N SER A 504 28.30 -32.59 -9.67
CA SER A 504 27.94 -33.69 -10.53
C SER A 504 27.62 -34.91 -9.68
N GLU A 505 26.58 -35.60 -10.01
CA GLU A 505 26.14 -36.78 -9.29
C GLU A 505 26.23 -37.99 -10.22
N ARG A 506 26.85 -39.04 -9.71
CA ARG A 506 26.85 -40.37 -10.34
C ARG A 506 26.14 -41.33 -9.39
N PRO A 507 25.66 -42.45 -9.87
CA PRO A 507 25.03 -43.41 -8.96
C PRO A 507 25.94 -43.73 -7.78
N GLY A 508 25.48 -43.41 -6.61
CA GLY A 508 26.23 -43.67 -5.39
C GLY A 508 27.23 -42.62 -4.96
N GLN A 509 27.45 -41.58 -5.77
CA GLN A 509 28.43 -40.54 -5.42
C GLN A 509 27.98 -39.18 -5.95
N ARG A 510 28.21 -38.20 -5.13
CA ARG A 510 27.99 -36.81 -5.52
C ARG A 510 29.29 -36.06 -5.28
N THR A 511 29.79 -35.44 -6.33
CA THR A 511 31.01 -34.67 -6.24
C THR A 511 30.70 -33.20 -6.45
N VAL A 512 31.25 -32.40 -5.56
CA VAL A 512 31.12 -30.95 -5.66
C VAL A 512 32.51 -30.38 -5.87
N GLU A 513 32.72 -29.69 -6.96
CA GLU A 513 34.02 -29.06 -7.21
C GLU A 513 33.88 -27.55 -7.10
N ASP A 514 34.74 -26.96 -6.34
CA ASP A 514 34.79 -25.52 -6.14
C ASP A 514 35.77 -24.96 -7.18
N VAL A 515 35.27 -24.16 -8.10
CA VAL A 515 36.06 -23.62 -9.20
C VAL A 515 36.13 -22.11 -9.06
N ALA A 516 37.32 -21.59 -8.99
CA ALA A 516 37.56 -20.15 -8.93
C ALA A 516 38.41 -19.75 -10.12
N ALA A 517 37.95 -18.75 -10.85
CA ALA A 517 38.70 -18.19 -11.99
C ALA A 517 39.18 -19.25 -12.98
N GLY A 518 38.34 -20.23 -13.25
CA GLY A 518 38.67 -21.26 -14.20
C GLY A 518 39.65 -22.33 -13.72
N HIS A 519 40.09 -22.26 -12.49
CA HIS A 519 40.97 -23.26 -11.94
C HIS A 519 40.23 -24.08 -10.88
N PRO A 520 40.01 -25.35 -11.13
CA PRO A 520 39.37 -26.20 -10.10
C PRO A 520 40.32 -26.39 -8.92
N LYS A 521 39.75 -26.22 -7.72
CA LYS A 521 40.54 -26.47 -6.51
C LYS A 521 40.32 -27.91 -6.08
N ARG A 522 39.82 -28.19 -4.97
CA ARG A 522 39.63 -29.58 -4.56
C ARG A 522 38.20 -30.03 -4.79
N PRO A 523 38.00 -31.22 -5.31
CA PRO A 523 36.66 -31.78 -5.34
C PRO A 523 36.18 -32.13 -3.94
N LEU A 524 34.95 -31.76 -3.65
CA LEU A 524 34.30 -32.12 -2.41
C LEU A 524 33.37 -33.28 -2.66
N GLN A 525 33.63 -34.38 -2.02
CA GLN A 525 32.76 -35.55 -2.15
C GLN A 525 31.52 -35.40 -1.28
N VAL A 526 30.38 -35.55 -1.89
CA VAL A 526 29.11 -35.53 -1.19
C VAL A 526 28.40 -36.84 -1.45
N GLN A 527 27.98 -37.50 -0.41
CA GLN A 527 27.23 -38.75 -0.56
C GLN A 527 25.82 -38.44 -0.96
N GLY A 528 25.35 -39.13 -1.98
CA GLY A 528 23.98 -38.94 -2.43
C GLY A 528 23.72 -39.60 -3.78
N GLY A 529 22.50 -39.78 -4.08
CA GLY A 529 22.05 -40.85 -4.91
C GLY A 529 21.85 -40.69 -6.41
N ARG A 530 21.59 -39.55 -6.94
CA ARG A 530 21.19 -39.48 -8.34
C ARG A 530 22.17 -38.68 -9.19
N ARG A 531 22.24 -39.08 -10.43
CA ARG A 531 23.01 -38.33 -11.41
C ARG A 531 22.33 -37.01 -11.66
N LEU A 532 23.08 -35.93 -11.52
CA LEU A 532 22.58 -34.61 -11.76
C LEU A 532 23.03 -34.06 -13.10
N ASP A 533 22.18 -33.31 -13.66
CA ASP A 533 22.57 -32.49 -14.80
C ASP A 533 23.53 -31.40 -14.37
N ALA A 534 24.29 -30.90 -15.28
CA ALA A 534 25.29 -29.86 -14.98
C ALA A 534 24.62 -28.54 -14.64
N TRP A 535 25.15 -27.88 -13.66
CA TRP A 535 24.70 -26.57 -13.22
C TRP A 535 25.83 -25.57 -13.35
N LEU A 536 25.51 -24.43 -13.85
CA LEU A 536 26.49 -23.35 -13.93
C LEU A 536 26.10 -22.23 -13.00
N ALA A 537 26.97 -21.93 -12.09
CA ALA A 537 26.79 -20.79 -11.21
C ALA A 537 27.29 -19.53 -11.92
N LEU A 538 26.43 -18.57 -12.03
CA LEU A 538 26.75 -17.35 -12.76
C LEU A 538 27.44 -16.31 -11.88
N ARG A 539 27.25 -16.40 -10.58
CA ARG A 539 27.82 -15.40 -9.67
C ARG A 539 27.99 -15.96 -8.29
N ILE A 540 29.06 -15.62 -7.68
CA ILE A 540 29.34 -16.00 -6.32
C ILE A 540 29.43 -14.77 -5.45
N GLY A 541 28.47 -14.63 -4.62
CA GLY A 541 28.44 -13.57 -3.64
C GLY A 541 28.04 -14.14 -2.30
N PRO A 542 27.77 -13.30 -1.35
CA PRO A 542 27.30 -13.82 -0.06
C PRO A 542 25.94 -14.51 -0.18
N LYS A 543 25.24 -14.29 -1.28
CA LYS A 543 23.97 -14.96 -1.52
C LYS A 543 24.09 -15.82 -2.76
N HIS A 544 23.39 -16.90 -2.76
CA HIS A 544 23.52 -17.91 -3.81
C HIS A 544 22.50 -17.72 -4.92
N VAL A 545 22.96 -17.88 -6.12
CA VAL A 545 22.08 -17.92 -7.28
C VAL A 545 22.49 -19.10 -8.13
N LEU A 546 21.54 -19.87 -8.50
CA LEU A 546 21.79 -21.06 -9.30
C LEU A 546 21.04 -20.97 -10.60
N ASN A 547 21.76 -21.18 -11.66
CA ASN A 547 21.12 -21.34 -12.97
C ASN A 547 21.49 -22.69 -13.54
N ARG A 548 20.52 -23.33 -14.10
CA ARG A 548 20.72 -24.63 -14.70
C ARG A 548 20.94 -24.49 -16.21
N PHE A 549 21.95 -25.14 -16.68
CA PHE A 549 22.24 -25.22 -18.10
C PHE A 549 22.36 -26.69 -18.47
N GLY A 550 21.49 -27.15 -19.28
CA GLY A 550 21.55 -28.52 -19.72
C GLY A 550 21.39 -29.49 -18.59
N GLN A 551 22.10 -30.56 -18.66
CA GLN A 551 21.94 -31.67 -17.72
C GLN A 551 22.89 -31.66 -16.54
N ASN A 552 23.83 -30.75 -16.51
CA ASN A 552 24.72 -30.60 -15.34
C ASN A 552 24.53 -29.21 -14.77
N GLY A 553 24.48 -29.16 -13.46
CA GLY A 553 24.17 -27.90 -12.80
C GLY A 553 25.39 -27.32 -12.09
N ILE A 554 25.51 -26.04 -12.14
CA ILE A 554 26.50 -25.30 -11.40
C ILE A 554 25.78 -24.47 -10.36
N GLN A 555 26.14 -24.72 -9.14
CA GLN A 555 25.56 -24.00 -8.02
C GLN A 555 26.42 -22.81 -7.69
N ARG A 556 25.78 -21.69 -7.58
CA ARG A 556 26.41 -20.44 -7.24
C ARG A 556 26.25 -20.19 -5.75
N ARG A 557 27.32 -19.85 -5.09
CA ARG A 557 27.33 -19.48 -3.68
C ARG A 557 27.73 -18.04 -3.50
#